data_3592fc09011613bac4cacfb15f40ec23
#
_entry.id   3592fc09011613bac4cacfb15f40ec23
#
_cell.length_a   1.000
_cell.length_b   1.000
_cell.length_c   1.000
_cell.angle_alpha   90.00
_cell.angle_beta   90.00
_cell.angle_gamma   90.00
#
_symmetry.space_group_name_H-M   'P 1'
#
loop_
_entity.id
_entity.type
_entity.pdbx_description
1 polymer ?
#
loop_
_entity_poly.entity_id
_entity_poly.type
_entity_poly.pdbx_seq_one_letter_code
_entity_poly.pdbx_strand_id
1 'polypeptide(L)'
;MSNQKNKRNFSIIAHIDHGKSTIADRLLEVTGTVTQREMMDQLLDSMDLEREKGITIKAQAVTLNYNARNGETYELNLIDTPGHVDFIYEVSRSLAACDGALLVVDAAQGIEAQTLANVYLALENDLEILPVINKIDLPSADPDRVKLEIEDVIGLPSDNAVLVSGKTGLGIEDLLEAIVEYIPEPKGETDAPLKALIFDSHYDDFRGVITYIRIMDGKLAKGDKIKIMSTDKEFDVLEVGIFSPKMKEVKELTVGSVGYIITGIKSIKDTQVGDTITHVKNPTNTPLAGYRPALSMVFAGVYPISTDDYEDLREALEKLQLNDASLSYVPETSLALGFGFRCGFLGLLHMEIIVERLRREFNIDLISTAPSVKYHVTPEVGEMIVIDNPAEFPVGKKYIEEPYVKGTVIVPKDYVGNVMELCQEKRGVFLNMSYLDDTRAMISYDLPLAEIVIDFYDKLKSRTKGYASFEYEMIGYKESDLVKVDILVSGNPVDAFSFIAHKDNAYYRGRSIVEKLKEVIPRQQFEIPLQAALGTKIIARETIKALRKNVLAKCYGGDITRKKKLLEKQKEGKKRMKAIGNVEIPQEAFLSVLKLND
;
A
#
# COMPACT_ATOMS: atom_id res chain seq x y z
N MET A 1 6.84 -37.74 -6.04
CA MET A 1 7.26 -36.44 -6.56
C MET A 1 6.65 -36.26 -7.91
N SER A 2 5.98 -35.15 -8.16
CA SER A 2 5.43 -34.84 -9.47
C SER A 2 6.60 -34.64 -10.45
N ASN A 3 6.47 -35.18 -11.66
CA ASN A 3 7.40 -34.89 -12.74
C ASN A 3 7.34 -33.39 -13.06
N GLN A 4 8.43 -32.73 -13.47
CA GLN A 4 8.46 -31.32 -13.88
C GLN A 4 7.31 -30.98 -14.83
N LYS A 5 7.02 -31.87 -15.78
CA LYS A 5 5.91 -31.73 -16.74
C LYS A 5 4.53 -31.58 -16.12
N ASN A 6 4.33 -32.11 -14.91
CA ASN A 6 3.06 -32.08 -14.22
C ASN A 6 2.98 -30.96 -13.17
N LYS A 7 3.87 -29.96 -13.24
CA LYS A 7 3.81 -28.76 -12.38
C LYS A 7 3.26 -27.58 -13.16
N ARG A 8 2.50 -26.74 -12.47
CA ARG A 8 1.98 -25.45 -12.99
C ARG A 8 2.13 -24.40 -11.91
N ASN A 9 2.85 -23.32 -12.21
CA ASN A 9 3.05 -22.20 -11.31
C ASN A 9 2.28 -21.00 -11.84
N PHE A 10 1.30 -20.54 -11.12
CA PHE A 10 0.45 -19.45 -11.59
C PHE A 10 0.01 -18.53 -10.45
N SER A 11 -0.34 -17.32 -10.82
CA SER A 11 -0.95 -16.33 -9.94
C SER A 11 -2.35 -15.97 -10.42
N ILE A 12 -3.16 -15.38 -9.54
CA ILE A 12 -4.44 -14.79 -9.90
C ILE A 12 -4.29 -13.27 -9.88
N ILE A 13 -4.47 -12.65 -11.03
CA ILE A 13 -4.50 -11.20 -11.19
C ILE A 13 -5.93 -10.72 -11.44
N ALA A 14 -6.36 -9.70 -10.72
CA ALA A 14 -7.73 -9.20 -10.79
C ALA A 14 -7.81 -7.76 -10.29
N HIS A 15 -8.85 -7.05 -10.70
CA HIS A 15 -9.28 -5.84 -10.01
C HIS A 15 -9.88 -6.18 -8.62
N ILE A 16 -9.90 -5.20 -7.71
CA ILE A 16 -10.57 -5.32 -6.42
C ILE A 16 -12.04 -5.73 -6.65
N ASP A 17 -12.57 -6.62 -5.82
CA ASP A 17 -13.94 -7.14 -5.89
C ASP A 17 -14.30 -7.97 -7.14
N HIS A 18 -13.37 -8.27 -8.07
CA HIS A 18 -13.63 -9.21 -9.18
C HIS A 18 -13.71 -10.69 -8.75
N GLY A 19 -13.41 -10.98 -7.47
CA GLY A 19 -13.59 -12.30 -6.87
C GLY A 19 -12.34 -13.19 -6.87
N LYS A 20 -11.15 -12.59 -6.84
CA LYS A 20 -9.85 -13.28 -6.76
C LYS A 20 -9.80 -14.29 -5.61
N SER A 21 -9.99 -13.85 -4.35
CA SER A 21 -9.92 -14.70 -3.16
C SER A 21 -11.01 -15.78 -3.16
N THR A 22 -12.21 -15.47 -3.71
CA THR A 22 -13.30 -16.45 -3.84
C THR A 22 -12.95 -17.57 -4.82
N ILE A 23 -12.29 -17.26 -5.95
CA ILE A 23 -11.82 -18.29 -6.90
C ILE A 23 -10.71 -19.10 -6.24
N ALA A 24 -9.76 -18.48 -5.56
CA ALA A 24 -8.70 -19.18 -4.83
C ALA A 24 -9.28 -20.18 -3.81
N ASP A 25 -10.29 -19.78 -3.01
CA ASP A 25 -11.01 -20.66 -2.09
C ASP A 25 -11.65 -21.86 -2.80
N ARG A 26 -12.27 -21.64 -3.97
CA ARG A 26 -12.86 -22.74 -4.75
C ARG A 26 -11.83 -23.71 -5.31
N LEU A 27 -10.67 -23.21 -5.75
CA LEU A 27 -9.57 -24.09 -6.17
C LEU A 27 -9.08 -24.96 -5.01
N LEU A 28 -8.95 -24.42 -3.79
CA LEU A 28 -8.61 -25.16 -2.57
C LEU A 28 -9.67 -26.24 -2.23
N GLU A 29 -10.95 -25.90 -2.34
CA GLU A 29 -12.06 -26.79 -2.05
C GLU A 29 -12.13 -27.96 -3.04
N VAL A 30 -12.16 -27.69 -4.35
CA VAL A 30 -12.30 -28.69 -5.41
C VAL A 30 -11.11 -29.65 -5.46
N THR A 31 -9.90 -29.16 -5.20
CA THR A 31 -8.70 -30.02 -5.13
C THR A 31 -8.61 -30.83 -3.83
N GLY A 32 -9.50 -30.58 -2.86
CA GLY A 32 -9.47 -31.26 -1.57
C GLY A 32 -8.25 -30.94 -0.71
N THR A 33 -7.56 -29.83 -1.02
CA THR A 33 -6.39 -29.37 -0.27
C THR A 33 -6.78 -28.98 1.15
N VAL A 34 -8.01 -28.51 1.34
CA VAL A 34 -8.60 -28.14 2.63
C VAL A 34 -9.89 -28.94 2.84
N THR A 35 -10.09 -29.44 4.04
CA THR A 35 -11.32 -30.16 4.39
C THR A 35 -12.48 -29.17 4.56
N GLN A 36 -13.73 -29.62 4.33
CA GLN A 36 -14.91 -28.78 4.54
C GLN A 36 -15.03 -28.17 5.94
N ARG A 37 -14.42 -28.80 6.95
CA ARG A 37 -14.43 -28.30 8.35
C ARG A 37 -13.43 -27.20 8.60
N GLU A 38 -12.36 -27.15 7.80
CA GLU A 38 -11.29 -26.16 7.89
C GLU A 38 -11.52 -25.00 6.91
N MET A 39 -12.49 -25.16 6.00
CA MET A 39 -12.83 -24.13 5.02
C MET A 39 -13.48 -22.94 5.72
N MET A 40 -12.95 -21.77 5.46
CA MET A 40 -13.47 -20.46 5.86
C MET A 40 -13.36 -19.51 4.68
N ASP A 41 -14.19 -18.49 4.65
CA ASP A 41 -14.12 -17.47 3.59
C ASP A 41 -12.75 -16.77 3.63
N GLN A 42 -12.16 -16.58 2.45
CA GLN A 42 -10.85 -15.94 2.25
C GLN A 42 -9.75 -16.64 3.07
N LEU A 43 -9.63 -17.95 2.89
CA LEU A 43 -8.72 -18.81 3.66
C LEU A 43 -7.25 -18.39 3.52
N LEU A 44 -6.84 -17.91 2.34
CA LEU A 44 -5.48 -17.44 2.07
C LEU A 44 -5.22 -16.06 2.67
N ASP A 45 -6.24 -15.25 2.92
CA ASP A 45 -6.10 -13.97 3.61
C ASP A 45 -5.88 -14.23 5.11
N SER A 46 -4.62 -14.33 5.51
CA SER A 46 -4.22 -14.77 6.86
C SER A 46 -4.37 -13.70 7.93
N MET A 47 -4.40 -12.43 7.55
CA MET A 47 -4.51 -11.29 8.46
C MET A 47 -5.98 -10.89 8.66
N ASP A 48 -6.35 -10.55 9.90
CA ASP A 48 -7.69 -10.01 10.18
C ASP A 48 -7.99 -8.73 9.37
N LEU A 49 -6.96 -7.89 9.15
CA LEU A 49 -7.06 -6.68 8.33
C LEU A 49 -7.35 -6.96 6.85
N GLU A 50 -6.84 -8.06 6.29
CA GLU A 50 -7.16 -8.49 4.92
C GLU A 50 -8.64 -8.78 4.78
N ARG A 51 -9.18 -9.55 5.74
CA ARG A 51 -10.61 -9.92 5.76
C ARG A 51 -11.52 -8.73 6.01
N GLU A 52 -11.15 -7.84 6.95
CA GLU A 52 -11.93 -6.63 7.24
C GLU A 52 -11.99 -5.65 6.07
N LYS A 53 -10.87 -5.48 5.36
CA LYS A 53 -10.77 -4.57 4.21
C LYS A 53 -11.18 -5.24 2.89
N GLY A 54 -11.33 -6.58 2.86
CA GLY A 54 -11.65 -7.34 1.66
C GLY A 54 -10.55 -7.33 0.60
N ILE A 55 -9.29 -7.19 1.01
CA ILE A 55 -8.12 -7.10 0.12
C ILE A 55 -7.00 -8.00 0.60
N THR A 56 -6.32 -8.68 -0.30
CA THR A 56 -5.06 -9.36 0.00
C THR A 56 -3.95 -8.32 0.14
N ILE A 57 -3.21 -8.36 1.24
CA ILE A 57 -2.10 -7.45 1.55
C ILE A 57 -0.77 -8.14 1.23
N LYS A 58 -0.62 -9.39 1.67
CA LYS A 58 0.61 -10.17 1.50
C LYS A 58 0.38 -11.36 0.59
N ALA A 59 1.33 -11.60 -0.32
CA ALA A 59 1.30 -12.77 -1.18
C ALA A 59 1.35 -14.06 -0.37
N GLN A 60 0.53 -15.04 -0.74
CA GLN A 60 0.47 -16.37 -0.14
C GLN A 60 0.71 -17.43 -1.22
N ALA A 61 1.54 -18.41 -0.92
CA ALA A 61 1.79 -19.53 -1.81
C ALA A 61 1.09 -20.79 -1.28
N VAL A 62 0.47 -21.55 -2.16
CA VAL A 62 -0.15 -22.84 -1.82
C VAL A 62 0.03 -23.85 -2.93
N THR A 63 0.37 -25.07 -2.57
CA THR A 63 0.50 -26.21 -3.48
C THR A 63 -0.76 -27.06 -3.41
N LEU A 64 -1.42 -27.21 -4.55
CA LEU A 64 -2.62 -28.01 -4.76
C LEU A 64 -2.27 -29.28 -5.53
N ASN A 65 -2.88 -30.41 -5.23
CA ASN A 65 -2.77 -31.63 -6.03
C ASN A 65 -4.08 -31.84 -6.77
N TYR A 66 -4.01 -31.86 -8.09
CA TYR A 66 -5.19 -32.02 -8.95
C TYR A 66 -5.06 -33.27 -9.82
N ASN A 67 -6.10 -34.11 -9.78
CA ASN A 67 -6.23 -35.28 -10.68
C ASN A 67 -6.99 -34.85 -11.93
N ALA A 68 -6.27 -34.60 -13.01
CA ALA A 68 -6.85 -34.10 -14.25
C ALA A 68 -7.63 -35.19 -15.01
N ARG A 69 -8.50 -34.78 -15.92
CA ARG A 69 -9.32 -35.69 -16.76
C ARG A 69 -8.47 -36.62 -17.63
N ASN A 70 -7.23 -36.25 -17.93
CA ASN A 70 -6.29 -37.11 -18.65
C ASN A 70 -5.75 -38.29 -17.80
N GLY A 71 -6.11 -38.38 -16.52
CA GLY A 71 -5.69 -39.41 -15.59
C GLY A 71 -4.34 -39.17 -14.92
N GLU A 72 -3.68 -38.05 -15.18
CA GLU A 72 -2.44 -37.65 -14.52
C GLU A 72 -2.72 -36.74 -13.32
N THR A 73 -1.82 -36.80 -12.32
CA THR A 73 -1.88 -35.90 -11.15
C THR A 73 -0.92 -34.75 -11.38
N TYR A 74 -1.44 -33.54 -11.28
CA TYR A 74 -0.68 -32.28 -11.40
C TYR A 74 -0.47 -31.63 -10.03
N GLU A 75 0.70 -31.04 -9.87
CA GLU A 75 1.06 -30.15 -8.76
C GLU A 75 0.86 -28.71 -9.23
N LEU A 76 -0.18 -28.07 -8.71
CA LEU A 76 -0.54 -26.70 -9.06
C LEU A 76 -0.08 -25.78 -7.92
N ASN A 77 0.87 -24.91 -8.19
CA ASN A 77 1.37 -23.94 -7.24
C ASN A 77 0.69 -22.58 -7.50
N LEU A 78 -0.27 -22.24 -6.67
CA LEU A 78 -0.93 -20.95 -6.70
C LEU A 78 -0.15 -19.96 -5.82
N ILE A 79 0.21 -18.82 -6.38
CA ILE A 79 0.75 -17.67 -5.65
C ILE A 79 -0.32 -16.59 -5.68
N ASP A 80 -1.05 -16.44 -4.58
CA ASP A 80 -2.07 -15.40 -4.44
C ASP A 80 -1.42 -14.04 -4.22
N THR A 81 -1.83 -13.02 -5.00
CA THR A 81 -1.19 -11.70 -5.05
C THR A 81 -2.15 -10.61 -4.58
N PRO A 82 -1.65 -9.51 -3.99
CA PRO A 82 -2.48 -8.33 -3.76
C PRO A 82 -3.12 -7.80 -5.05
N GLY A 83 -4.30 -7.19 -4.93
CA GLY A 83 -4.99 -6.57 -6.07
C GLY A 83 -4.90 -5.05 -6.10
N HIS A 84 -4.32 -4.39 -5.10
CA HIS A 84 -4.32 -2.93 -4.95
C HIS A 84 -3.02 -2.30 -5.47
N VAL A 85 -3.13 -1.10 -6.07
CA VAL A 85 -1.99 -0.34 -6.65
C VAL A 85 -0.82 -0.14 -5.69
N ASP A 86 -1.08 0.11 -4.42
CA ASP A 86 -0.03 0.31 -3.41
C ASP A 86 0.89 -0.93 -3.28
N PHE A 87 0.39 -2.12 -3.65
CA PHE A 87 1.13 -3.38 -3.54
C PHE A 87 1.68 -3.91 -4.86
N ILE A 88 1.82 -3.05 -5.87
CA ILE A 88 2.31 -3.43 -7.21
C ILE A 88 3.69 -4.11 -7.15
N TYR A 89 4.51 -3.72 -6.16
CA TYR A 89 5.80 -4.34 -5.89
C TYR A 89 5.66 -5.81 -5.44
N GLU A 90 4.68 -6.12 -4.57
CA GLU A 90 4.36 -7.48 -4.14
C GLU A 90 3.86 -8.33 -5.32
N VAL A 91 3.00 -7.72 -6.17
CA VAL A 91 2.49 -8.37 -7.38
C VAL A 91 3.64 -8.75 -8.32
N SER A 92 4.52 -7.79 -8.64
CA SER A 92 5.66 -8.03 -9.55
C SER A 92 6.57 -9.17 -9.07
N ARG A 93 6.86 -9.24 -7.76
CA ARG A 93 7.68 -10.32 -7.18
C ARG A 93 7.03 -11.69 -7.32
N SER A 94 5.75 -11.75 -7.05
CA SER A 94 4.97 -12.99 -7.11
C SER A 94 4.85 -13.48 -8.55
N LEU A 95 4.61 -12.58 -9.50
CA LEU A 95 4.53 -12.91 -10.92
C LEU A 95 5.84 -13.48 -11.45
N ALA A 96 7.00 -12.94 -11.07
CA ALA A 96 8.29 -13.52 -11.49
C ALA A 96 8.54 -14.93 -10.95
N ALA A 97 7.81 -15.38 -9.94
CA ALA A 97 7.81 -16.76 -9.47
C ALA A 97 6.78 -17.66 -10.17
N CYS A 98 6.06 -17.16 -11.21
CA CYS A 98 5.04 -17.90 -11.95
C CYS A 98 5.47 -18.21 -13.39
N ASP A 99 4.75 -19.13 -14.03
CA ASP A 99 4.82 -19.44 -15.46
C ASP A 99 3.58 -18.95 -16.21
N GLY A 100 2.50 -18.63 -15.48
CA GLY A 100 1.29 -18.06 -16.03
C GLY A 100 0.49 -17.27 -15.01
N ALA A 101 -0.56 -16.60 -15.50
CA ALA A 101 -1.47 -15.79 -14.70
C ALA A 101 -2.92 -16.03 -15.12
N LEU A 102 -3.82 -16.16 -14.15
CA LEU A 102 -5.26 -16.15 -14.37
C LEU A 102 -5.74 -14.70 -14.31
N LEU A 103 -6.19 -14.17 -15.43
CA LEU A 103 -6.76 -12.83 -15.51
C LEU A 103 -8.26 -12.89 -15.20
N VAL A 104 -8.63 -12.57 -13.97
CA VAL A 104 -10.04 -12.62 -13.53
C VAL A 104 -10.74 -11.30 -13.80
N VAL A 105 -11.79 -11.35 -14.61
CA VAL A 105 -12.61 -10.20 -14.99
C VAL A 105 -14.06 -10.47 -14.57
N ASP A 106 -14.72 -9.49 -13.96
CA ASP A 106 -16.13 -9.55 -13.60
C ASP A 106 -17.02 -9.47 -14.86
N ALA A 107 -17.92 -10.44 -15.05
CA ALA A 107 -18.82 -10.51 -16.21
C ALA A 107 -19.77 -9.31 -16.34
N ALA A 108 -20.02 -8.57 -15.26
CA ALA A 108 -20.90 -7.40 -15.27
C ALA A 108 -20.10 -6.08 -15.40
N GLN A 109 -18.95 -5.96 -14.73
CA GLN A 109 -18.14 -4.74 -14.71
C GLN A 109 -17.18 -4.65 -15.91
N GLY A 110 -16.60 -5.79 -16.35
CA GLY A 110 -15.60 -5.83 -17.41
C GLY A 110 -14.22 -5.37 -16.97
N ILE A 111 -13.44 -4.80 -17.90
CA ILE A 111 -12.05 -4.36 -17.65
C ILE A 111 -12.04 -3.05 -16.86
N GLU A 112 -11.18 -3.02 -15.85
CA GLU A 112 -10.92 -1.87 -14.98
C GLU A 112 -9.44 -1.43 -15.06
N ALA A 113 -9.08 -0.25 -14.54
CA ALA A 113 -7.73 0.29 -14.67
C ALA A 113 -6.63 -0.63 -14.10
N GLN A 114 -6.87 -1.23 -12.93
CA GLN A 114 -5.93 -2.19 -12.33
C GLN A 114 -5.78 -3.49 -13.14
N THR A 115 -6.81 -3.89 -13.87
CA THR A 115 -6.75 -5.04 -14.78
C THR A 115 -5.64 -4.84 -15.81
N LEU A 116 -5.60 -3.66 -16.44
CA LEU A 116 -4.58 -3.30 -17.43
C LEU A 116 -3.17 -3.29 -16.83
N ALA A 117 -2.99 -2.64 -15.67
CA ALA A 117 -1.70 -2.57 -15.01
C ALA A 117 -1.15 -3.97 -14.66
N ASN A 118 -2.00 -4.85 -14.12
CA ASN A 118 -1.62 -6.21 -13.78
C ASN A 118 -1.28 -7.06 -15.02
N VAL A 119 -1.99 -6.86 -16.12
CA VAL A 119 -1.69 -7.53 -17.40
C VAL A 119 -0.31 -7.09 -17.93
N TYR A 120 0.00 -5.80 -17.91
CA TYR A 120 1.32 -5.33 -18.34
C TYR A 120 2.44 -5.92 -17.49
N LEU A 121 2.26 -6.00 -16.16
CA LEU A 121 3.23 -6.67 -15.27
C LEU A 121 3.39 -8.16 -15.58
N ALA A 122 2.31 -8.86 -15.92
CA ALA A 122 2.38 -10.26 -16.33
C ALA A 122 3.14 -10.43 -17.65
N LEU A 123 2.90 -9.56 -18.63
CA LEU A 123 3.61 -9.54 -19.91
C LEU A 123 5.10 -9.18 -19.76
N GLU A 124 5.45 -8.25 -18.87
CA GLU A 124 6.84 -7.92 -18.56
C GLU A 124 7.61 -9.12 -17.96
N ASN A 125 6.90 -10.04 -17.28
CA ASN A 125 7.45 -11.27 -16.75
C ASN A 125 7.32 -12.48 -17.71
N ASP A 126 6.92 -12.26 -18.95
CA ASP A 126 6.80 -13.27 -20.01
C ASP A 126 5.84 -14.43 -19.63
N LEU A 127 4.76 -14.10 -18.91
CA LEU A 127 3.77 -15.08 -18.43
C LEU A 127 2.70 -15.37 -19.48
N GLU A 128 2.26 -16.64 -19.53
CA GLU A 128 1.04 -17.00 -20.25
C GLU A 128 -0.20 -16.52 -19.48
N ILE A 129 -1.09 -15.78 -20.13
CA ILE A 129 -2.27 -15.20 -19.49
C ILE A 129 -3.51 -15.94 -19.93
N LEU A 130 -4.20 -16.55 -18.96
CA LEU A 130 -5.48 -17.24 -19.17
C LEU A 130 -6.62 -16.34 -18.69
N PRO A 131 -7.49 -15.83 -19.59
CA PRO A 131 -8.65 -15.06 -19.21
C PRO A 131 -9.70 -15.91 -18.48
N VAL A 132 -10.24 -15.39 -17.37
CA VAL A 132 -11.28 -16.02 -16.54
C VAL A 132 -12.39 -15.01 -16.31
N ILE A 133 -13.57 -15.26 -16.85
CA ILE A 133 -14.73 -14.37 -16.69
C ILE A 133 -15.57 -14.88 -15.53
N ASN A 134 -15.56 -14.13 -14.44
CA ASN A 134 -16.18 -14.50 -13.16
C ASN A 134 -17.56 -13.84 -12.98
N LYS A 135 -18.31 -14.34 -12.00
CA LYS A 135 -19.65 -13.86 -11.61
C LYS A 135 -20.70 -14.00 -12.71
N ILE A 136 -20.62 -15.05 -13.53
CA ILE A 136 -21.60 -15.35 -14.59
C ILE A 136 -22.99 -15.68 -14.03
N ASP A 137 -23.12 -15.88 -12.72
CA ASP A 137 -24.38 -16.07 -12.00
C ASP A 137 -25.19 -14.79 -11.80
N LEU A 138 -24.59 -13.60 -12.03
CA LEU A 138 -25.29 -12.34 -11.87
C LEU A 138 -26.26 -12.07 -13.02
N PRO A 139 -27.47 -11.51 -12.75
CA PRO A 139 -28.43 -11.15 -13.78
C PRO A 139 -27.90 -10.10 -14.80
N SER A 140 -26.91 -9.31 -14.39
CA SER A 140 -26.25 -8.28 -15.21
C SER A 140 -25.00 -8.80 -15.94
N ALA A 141 -24.68 -10.10 -15.82
CA ALA A 141 -23.52 -10.68 -16.47
C ALA A 141 -23.66 -10.69 -18.00
N ASP A 142 -22.62 -10.21 -18.68
CA ASP A 142 -22.51 -10.23 -20.15
C ASP A 142 -21.11 -10.73 -20.56
N PRO A 143 -20.90 -12.06 -20.53
CA PRO A 143 -19.59 -12.64 -20.85
C PRO A 143 -19.13 -12.35 -22.27
N ASP A 144 -20.04 -12.27 -23.24
CA ASP A 144 -19.68 -12.04 -24.66
C ASP A 144 -19.13 -10.62 -24.85
N ARG A 145 -19.72 -9.63 -24.19
CA ARG A 145 -19.21 -8.26 -24.16
C ARG A 145 -17.80 -8.22 -23.54
N VAL A 146 -17.61 -8.91 -22.40
CA VAL A 146 -16.31 -8.92 -21.70
C VAL A 146 -15.23 -9.63 -22.53
N LYS A 147 -15.57 -10.65 -23.30
CA LYS A 147 -14.65 -11.29 -24.25
C LYS A 147 -14.17 -10.31 -25.30
N LEU A 148 -15.08 -9.55 -25.91
CA LEU A 148 -14.73 -8.51 -26.87
C LEU A 148 -13.85 -7.41 -26.26
N GLU A 149 -14.14 -7.01 -25.01
CA GLU A 149 -13.28 -6.03 -24.30
C GLU A 149 -11.86 -6.55 -24.09
N ILE A 150 -11.70 -7.84 -23.73
CA ILE A 150 -10.38 -8.46 -23.55
C ILE A 150 -9.60 -8.43 -24.88
N GLU A 151 -10.24 -8.70 -26.00
CA GLU A 151 -9.59 -8.65 -27.31
C GLU A 151 -9.27 -7.22 -27.75
N ASP A 152 -10.22 -6.31 -27.66
CA ASP A 152 -10.08 -4.95 -28.20
C ASP A 152 -9.17 -4.06 -27.33
N VAL A 153 -9.25 -4.20 -25.99
CA VAL A 153 -8.56 -3.31 -25.05
C VAL A 153 -7.19 -3.86 -24.64
N ILE A 154 -7.10 -5.18 -24.41
CA ILE A 154 -5.87 -5.83 -23.95
C ILE A 154 -5.09 -6.43 -25.12
N GLY A 155 -5.80 -6.91 -26.14
CA GLY A 155 -5.21 -7.60 -27.29
C GLY A 155 -4.93 -9.09 -27.01
N LEU A 156 -5.54 -9.67 -25.99
CA LEU A 156 -5.44 -11.10 -25.67
C LEU A 156 -6.56 -11.88 -26.37
N PRO A 157 -6.27 -13.07 -26.94
CA PRO A 157 -7.32 -13.93 -27.48
C PRO A 157 -8.28 -14.37 -26.36
N SER A 158 -9.59 -14.24 -26.61
CA SER A 158 -10.64 -14.59 -25.64
C SER A 158 -11.32 -15.93 -25.90
N ASP A 159 -10.97 -16.62 -26.98
CA ASP A 159 -11.54 -17.94 -27.35
C ASP A 159 -11.39 -18.97 -26.22
N ASN A 160 -10.27 -18.90 -25.49
CA ASN A 160 -9.93 -19.79 -24.37
C ASN A 160 -10.43 -19.27 -23.02
N ALA A 161 -11.19 -18.16 -23.00
CA ALA A 161 -11.69 -17.59 -21.75
C ALA A 161 -12.63 -18.55 -21.02
N VAL A 162 -12.30 -18.85 -19.76
CA VAL A 162 -13.07 -19.76 -18.92
C VAL A 162 -14.17 -18.99 -18.19
N LEU A 163 -15.42 -19.47 -18.30
CA LEU A 163 -16.58 -18.85 -17.66
C LEU A 163 -16.82 -19.50 -16.30
N VAL A 164 -16.76 -18.71 -15.22
CA VAL A 164 -16.89 -19.24 -13.85
C VAL A 164 -17.82 -18.40 -12.97
N SER A 165 -18.30 -19.03 -11.91
CA SER A 165 -18.86 -18.35 -10.76
C SER A 165 -18.17 -18.83 -9.49
N GLY A 166 -17.29 -18.01 -8.93
CA GLY A 166 -16.65 -18.31 -7.65
C GLY A 166 -17.68 -18.51 -6.53
N LYS A 167 -18.80 -17.79 -6.57
CA LYS A 167 -19.87 -17.92 -5.58
C LYS A 167 -20.57 -19.27 -5.62
N THR A 168 -20.93 -19.77 -6.79
CA THR A 168 -21.69 -21.01 -6.96
C THR A 168 -20.82 -22.24 -7.22
N GLY A 169 -19.55 -22.06 -7.58
CA GLY A 169 -18.62 -23.12 -7.97
C GLY A 169 -18.76 -23.56 -9.43
N LEU A 170 -19.64 -22.93 -10.22
CA LEU A 170 -19.84 -23.25 -11.63
C LEU A 170 -18.56 -22.96 -12.43
N GLY A 171 -18.13 -23.91 -13.29
CA GLY A 171 -16.98 -23.76 -14.18
C GLY A 171 -15.61 -23.92 -13.51
N ILE A 172 -15.52 -24.18 -12.19
CA ILE A 172 -14.22 -24.29 -11.49
C ILE A 172 -13.43 -25.54 -11.91
N GLU A 173 -14.10 -26.68 -12.18
CA GLU A 173 -13.42 -27.86 -12.71
C GLU A 173 -12.88 -27.62 -14.12
N ASP A 174 -13.61 -26.89 -14.96
CA ASP A 174 -13.13 -26.51 -16.29
C ASP A 174 -11.96 -25.51 -16.21
N LEU A 175 -11.95 -24.63 -15.20
CA LEU A 175 -10.82 -23.76 -14.91
C LEU A 175 -9.56 -24.57 -14.53
N LEU A 176 -9.70 -25.61 -13.70
CA LEU A 176 -8.57 -26.49 -13.34
C LEU A 176 -8.01 -27.22 -14.54
N GLU A 177 -8.88 -27.73 -15.45
CA GLU A 177 -8.42 -28.34 -16.71
C GLU A 177 -7.73 -27.32 -17.62
N ALA A 178 -8.27 -26.11 -17.74
CA ALA A 178 -7.66 -25.04 -18.52
C ALA A 178 -6.28 -24.62 -17.97
N ILE A 179 -6.10 -24.58 -16.64
CA ILE A 179 -4.80 -24.34 -16.02
C ILE A 179 -3.79 -25.43 -16.45
N VAL A 180 -4.20 -26.69 -16.44
CA VAL A 180 -3.33 -27.80 -16.86
C VAL A 180 -2.96 -27.70 -18.34
N GLU A 181 -3.90 -27.29 -19.20
CA GLU A 181 -3.74 -27.22 -20.64
C GLU A 181 -2.95 -25.98 -21.10
N TYR A 182 -3.27 -24.81 -20.60
CA TYR A 182 -2.76 -23.53 -21.13
C TYR A 182 -1.56 -22.98 -20.35
N ILE A 183 -1.48 -23.18 -19.03
CA ILE A 183 -0.28 -22.71 -18.28
C ILE A 183 0.89 -23.65 -18.62
N PRO A 184 2.04 -23.12 -19.08
CA PRO A 184 3.16 -23.94 -19.48
C PRO A 184 3.81 -24.67 -18.28
N GLU A 185 4.50 -25.77 -18.59
CA GLU A 185 5.36 -26.44 -17.62
C GLU A 185 6.57 -25.54 -17.26
N PRO A 186 7.09 -25.60 -16.02
CA PRO A 186 8.27 -24.85 -15.63
C PRO A 186 9.48 -25.21 -16.50
N LYS A 187 10.21 -24.20 -16.97
CA LYS A 187 11.47 -24.36 -17.70
C LYS A 187 12.60 -24.58 -16.69
N GLY A 188 13.66 -25.33 -17.07
CA GLY A 188 14.87 -25.54 -16.27
C GLY A 188 15.39 -26.97 -16.33
N GLU A 189 16.60 -27.18 -15.84
CA GLU A 189 17.31 -28.46 -15.87
C GLU A 189 17.60 -28.94 -14.44
N THR A 190 17.13 -30.16 -14.10
CA THR A 190 17.28 -30.73 -12.74
C THR A 190 18.73 -31.07 -12.38
N ASP A 191 19.56 -31.38 -13.37
CA ASP A 191 20.98 -31.74 -13.15
C ASP A 191 21.92 -30.52 -13.26
N ALA A 192 21.41 -29.33 -13.57
CA ALA A 192 22.17 -28.09 -13.58
C ALA A 192 22.54 -27.63 -12.16
N PRO A 193 23.51 -26.71 -12.00
CA PRO A 193 23.76 -26.05 -10.73
C PRO A 193 22.49 -25.36 -10.17
N LEU A 194 22.28 -25.47 -8.87
CA LEU A 194 21.11 -24.87 -8.22
C LEU A 194 21.00 -23.39 -8.53
N LYS A 195 19.81 -22.99 -8.96
CA LYS A 195 19.39 -21.63 -9.14
C LYS A 195 17.98 -21.48 -8.57
N ALA A 196 17.86 -20.88 -7.40
CA ALA A 196 16.56 -20.64 -6.77
C ALA A 196 16.32 -19.15 -6.55
N LEU A 197 15.13 -18.69 -6.90
CA LEU A 197 14.68 -17.31 -6.74
C LEU A 197 14.05 -17.12 -5.36
N ILE A 198 14.50 -16.14 -4.60
CA ILE A 198 13.80 -15.69 -3.39
C ILE A 198 12.71 -14.71 -3.83
N PHE A 199 11.43 -15.07 -3.67
CA PHE A 199 10.33 -14.19 -4.03
C PHE A 199 9.62 -13.56 -2.83
N ASP A 200 9.74 -14.13 -1.62
CA ASP A 200 9.28 -13.53 -0.37
C ASP A 200 10.06 -14.09 0.84
N SER A 201 9.85 -13.47 2.00
CA SER A 201 10.38 -13.96 3.28
C SER A 201 9.46 -13.61 4.43
N HIS A 202 9.46 -14.45 5.46
CA HIS A 202 8.70 -14.25 6.68
C HIS A 202 9.57 -14.51 7.90
N TYR A 203 9.49 -13.65 8.90
CA TYR A 203 10.17 -13.88 10.17
C TYR A 203 9.22 -14.55 11.16
N ASP A 204 9.66 -15.67 11.72
CA ASP A 204 8.99 -16.41 12.76
C ASP A 204 9.88 -16.40 14.02
N ASP A 205 9.30 -16.06 15.18
CA ASP A 205 10.05 -15.91 16.44
C ASP A 205 10.77 -17.19 16.88
N PHE A 206 10.27 -18.37 16.46
CA PHE A 206 10.82 -19.68 16.84
C PHE A 206 11.73 -20.29 15.77
N ARG A 207 11.44 -20.03 14.49
CA ARG A 207 12.13 -20.65 13.35
C ARG A 207 13.14 -19.72 12.67
N GLY A 208 13.12 -18.43 13.01
CA GLY A 208 13.89 -17.39 12.34
C GLY A 208 13.30 -17.02 10.98
N VAL A 209 14.17 -16.70 10.02
CA VAL A 209 13.72 -16.31 8.67
C VAL A 209 13.32 -17.55 7.87
N ILE A 210 12.06 -17.59 7.46
CA ILE A 210 11.50 -18.54 6.51
C ILE A 210 11.55 -17.87 5.14
N THR A 211 12.37 -18.42 4.24
CA THR A 211 12.57 -17.84 2.92
C THR A 211 11.73 -18.60 1.90
N TYR A 212 10.88 -17.88 1.15
CA TYR A 212 10.03 -18.43 0.10
C TYR A 212 10.81 -18.44 -1.21
N ILE A 213 10.90 -19.61 -1.82
CA ILE A 213 11.74 -19.84 -3.00
C ILE A 213 11.00 -20.55 -4.11
N ARG A 214 11.40 -20.24 -5.34
CA ARG A 214 11.11 -21.03 -6.52
C ARG A 214 12.40 -21.63 -7.08
N ILE A 215 12.43 -22.93 -7.33
CA ILE A 215 13.57 -23.61 -8.00
C ILE A 215 13.46 -23.39 -9.51
N MET A 216 14.45 -22.68 -10.07
CA MET A 216 14.55 -22.45 -11.51
C MET A 216 15.38 -23.55 -12.17
N ASP A 217 16.56 -23.88 -11.62
CA ASP A 217 17.42 -24.95 -12.05
C ASP A 217 17.92 -25.77 -10.85
N GLY A 218 18.25 -27.03 -11.08
CA GLY A 218 18.81 -27.89 -10.06
C GLY A 218 17.79 -28.44 -9.08
N LYS A 219 18.25 -28.77 -7.88
CA LYS A 219 17.44 -29.26 -6.77
C LYS A 219 18.03 -28.81 -5.44
N LEU A 220 17.21 -28.81 -4.39
CA LEU A 220 17.59 -28.40 -3.05
C LEU A 220 17.02 -29.35 -2.01
N ALA A 221 17.84 -29.81 -1.10
CA ALA A 221 17.45 -30.73 -0.04
C ALA A 221 17.92 -30.25 1.36
N LYS A 222 17.31 -30.82 2.40
CA LYS A 222 17.76 -30.62 3.78
C LYS A 222 19.21 -31.09 3.94
N GLY A 223 20.04 -30.27 4.60
CA GLY A 223 21.47 -30.51 4.82
C GLY A 223 22.39 -29.98 3.73
N ASP A 224 21.86 -29.44 2.64
CA ASP A 224 22.65 -28.77 1.63
C ASP A 224 23.27 -27.49 2.18
N LYS A 225 24.47 -27.15 1.68
CA LYS A 225 25.08 -25.84 1.92
C LYS A 225 24.81 -24.92 0.75
N ILE A 226 24.13 -23.85 1.04
CA ILE A 226 23.74 -22.83 0.06
C ILE A 226 24.51 -21.53 0.29
N LYS A 227 24.55 -20.75 -0.78
CA LYS A 227 25.14 -19.42 -0.83
C LYS A 227 24.12 -18.45 -1.41
N ILE A 228 23.95 -17.32 -0.80
CA ILE A 228 23.17 -16.20 -1.32
C ILE A 228 24.09 -15.34 -2.16
N MET A 229 23.74 -15.12 -3.43
CA MET A 229 24.68 -14.56 -4.40
C MET A 229 24.99 -13.08 -4.17
N SER A 230 24.04 -12.27 -3.68
CA SER A 230 24.26 -10.83 -3.46
C SER A 230 25.16 -10.54 -2.25
N THR A 231 25.00 -11.32 -1.17
CA THR A 231 25.72 -11.11 0.09
C THR A 231 26.96 -12.00 0.24
N ASP A 232 27.13 -12.97 -0.64
CA ASP A 232 28.20 -13.97 -0.61
C ASP A 232 28.22 -14.83 0.68
N LYS A 233 27.10 -14.82 1.45
CA LYS A 233 26.96 -15.54 2.72
C LYS A 233 26.53 -16.98 2.50
N GLU A 234 27.10 -17.87 3.29
CA GLU A 234 26.82 -19.31 3.25
C GLU A 234 25.95 -19.73 4.44
N PHE A 235 25.02 -20.65 4.19
CA PHE A 235 24.11 -21.17 5.20
C PHE A 235 23.86 -22.67 5.00
N ASP A 236 23.57 -23.38 6.10
CA ASP A 236 23.12 -24.77 6.06
C ASP A 236 21.59 -24.79 5.99
N VAL A 237 21.02 -25.60 5.09
CA VAL A 237 19.58 -25.79 4.96
C VAL A 237 19.09 -26.73 6.06
N LEU A 238 18.34 -26.20 7.01
CA LEU A 238 17.80 -26.94 8.14
C LEU A 238 16.50 -27.66 7.79
N GLU A 239 15.68 -27.05 6.96
CA GLU A 239 14.38 -27.59 6.52
C GLU A 239 14.07 -27.10 5.12
N VAL A 240 13.43 -27.94 4.31
CA VAL A 240 12.80 -27.59 3.03
C VAL A 240 11.36 -28.08 3.04
N GLY A 241 10.45 -27.32 2.45
CA GLY A 241 9.05 -27.68 2.44
C GLY A 241 8.20 -26.93 1.42
N ILE A 242 6.92 -27.28 1.39
CA ILE A 242 5.86 -26.65 0.58
C ILE A 242 4.74 -26.16 1.49
N PHE A 243 3.87 -25.32 0.95
CA PHE A 243 2.66 -24.86 1.63
C PHE A 243 1.43 -25.61 1.11
N SER A 244 0.71 -26.38 1.97
CA SER A 244 -0.45 -27.18 1.57
C SER A 244 -1.56 -27.20 2.66
N PRO A 245 -2.34 -26.15 2.91
CA PRO A 245 -1.94 -24.73 2.98
C PRO A 245 -0.92 -24.44 4.07
N LYS A 246 -0.83 -25.30 5.10
CA LYS A 246 0.18 -25.20 6.17
C LYS A 246 1.54 -25.67 5.67
N MET A 247 2.58 -25.21 6.32
CA MET A 247 3.96 -25.66 6.07
C MET A 247 4.07 -27.17 6.22
N LYS A 248 4.60 -27.83 5.19
CA LYS A 248 4.81 -29.27 5.15
C LYS A 248 6.23 -29.57 4.67
N GLU A 249 7.03 -30.17 5.55
CA GLU A 249 8.40 -30.59 5.24
C GLU A 249 8.39 -31.63 4.11
N VAL A 250 9.30 -31.47 3.16
CA VAL A 250 9.54 -32.42 2.05
C VAL A 250 10.99 -32.83 2.03
N LYS A 251 11.33 -33.89 1.30
CA LYS A 251 12.71 -34.38 1.20
C LYS A 251 13.60 -33.47 0.37
N GLU A 252 13.09 -32.99 -0.73
CA GLU A 252 13.79 -32.10 -1.67
C GLU A 252 12.79 -31.26 -2.46
N LEU A 253 13.25 -30.11 -2.97
CA LEU A 253 12.59 -29.28 -3.96
C LEU A 253 13.34 -29.41 -5.28
N THR A 254 12.61 -29.55 -6.39
CA THR A 254 13.15 -29.74 -7.74
C THR A 254 12.68 -28.62 -8.66
N VAL A 255 13.17 -28.57 -9.89
CA VAL A 255 12.77 -27.57 -10.89
C VAL A 255 11.27 -27.36 -10.90
N GLY A 256 10.85 -26.10 -10.87
CA GLY A 256 9.46 -25.66 -10.83
C GLY A 256 8.78 -25.79 -9.47
N SER A 257 9.43 -26.34 -8.43
CA SER A 257 8.84 -26.32 -7.09
C SER A 257 8.81 -24.92 -6.52
N VAL A 258 7.65 -24.54 -5.97
CA VAL A 258 7.46 -23.37 -5.13
C VAL A 258 7.35 -23.86 -3.69
N GLY A 259 8.15 -23.29 -2.79
CA GLY A 259 8.19 -23.75 -1.41
C GLY A 259 8.99 -22.83 -0.50
N TYR A 260 9.42 -23.35 0.62
CA TYR A 260 10.19 -22.59 1.61
C TYR A 260 11.46 -23.33 2.04
N ILE A 261 12.40 -22.54 2.56
CA ILE A 261 13.56 -23.04 3.29
C ILE A 261 13.70 -22.35 4.63
N ILE A 262 14.27 -23.07 5.59
CA ILE A 262 14.71 -22.55 6.88
C ILE A 262 16.21 -22.80 6.98
N THR A 263 16.97 -21.74 7.24
CA THR A 263 18.45 -21.78 7.22
C THR A 263 19.06 -21.25 8.51
N GLY A 264 18.25 -20.89 9.51
CA GLY A 264 18.74 -20.29 10.76
C GLY A 264 19.26 -18.86 10.60
N ILE A 265 18.95 -18.19 9.48
CA ILE A 265 19.23 -16.76 9.28
C ILE A 265 18.44 -15.96 10.31
N LYS A 266 19.15 -15.05 11.00
CA LYS A 266 18.55 -14.20 12.04
C LYS A 266 18.20 -12.78 11.55
N SER A 267 18.70 -12.40 10.39
CA SER A 267 18.49 -11.07 9.82
C SER A 267 17.99 -11.17 8.39
N ILE A 268 16.84 -10.58 8.09
CA ILE A 268 16.29 -10.50 6.73
C ILE A 268 17.20 -9.70 5.79
N LYS A 269 18.05 -8.82 6.30
CA LYS A 269 19.05 -8.12 5.48
C LYS A 269 19.98 -9.09 4.73
N ASP A 270 20.05 -10.34 5.17
CA ASP A 270 20.86 -11.39 4.57
C ASP A 270 20.11 -12.20 3.49
N THR A 271 18.78 -12.03 3.37
CA THR A 271 17.92 -12.67 2.37
C THR A 271 17.06 -11.63 1.66
N GLN A 272 17.67 -10.89 0.77
CA GLN A 272 16.90 -9.90 0.01
C GLN A 272 15.99 -10.60 -1.00
N VAL A 273 14.74 -10.15 -1.08
CA VAL A 273 13.80 -10.61 -2.09
C VAL A 273 14.33 -10.26 -3.48
N GLY A 274 14.26 -11.21 -4.41
CA GLY A 274 14.87 -11.11 -5.74
C GLY A 274 16.27 -11.67 -5.83
N ASP A 275 16.84 -12.10 -4.71
CA ASP A 275 18.17 -12.70 -4.70
C ASP A 275 18.17 -14.15 -5.21
N THR A 276 19.34 -14.61 -5.60
CA THR A 276 19.57 -15.95 -6.13
C THR A 276 20.28 -16.81 -5.10
N ILE A 277 19.72 -17.99 -4.82
CA ILE A 277 20.36 -19.03 -4.01
C ILE A 277 21.03 -20.04 -4.93
N THR A 278 22.27 -20.42 -4.57
CA THR A 278 23.01 -21.47 -5.26
C THR A 278 23.71 -22.40 -4.26
N HIS A 279 24.23 -23.55 -4.70
CA HIS A 279 25.04 -24.42 -3.86
C HIS A 279 26.46 -23.89 -3.69
N VAL A 280 27.05 -24.05 -2.51
CA VAL A 280 28.46 -23.72 -2.24
C VAL A 280 29.42 -24.58 -3.05
N LYS A 281 29.11 -25.88 -3.17
CA LYS A 281 30.00 -26.84 -3.86
C LYS A 281 29.96 -26.76 -5.39
N ASN A 282 28.82 -26.39 -5.95
CA ASN A 282 28.61 -26.29 -7.40
C ASN A 282 27.79 -25.02 -7.69
N PRO A 283 28.39 -23.83 -7.56
CA PRO A 283 27.66 -22.58 -7.69
C PRO A 283 27.34 -22.28 -9.16
N THR A 284 26.18 -21.65 -9.40
CA THR A 284 25.93 -20.96 -10.66
C THR A 284 26.73 -19.66 -10.72
N ASN A 285 27.15 -19.27 -11.93
CA ASN A 285 27.88 -18.02 -12.15
C ASN A 285 26.95 -16.86 -12.57
N THR A 286 25.69 -17.15 -12.90
CA THR A 286 24.73 -16.17 -13.41
C THR A 286 23.57 -16.00 -12.41
N PRO A 287 23.46 -14.86 -11.73
CA PRO A 287 22.29 -14.58 -10.90
C PRO A 287 21.03 -14.47 -11.77
N LEU A 288 19.89 -14.71 -11.17
CA LEU A 288 18.60 -14.37 -11.76
C LEU A 288 18.46 -12.85 -11.85
N ALA A 289 17.64 -12.37 -12.78
CA ALA A 289 17.28 -10.96 -12.80
C ALA A 289 16.62 -10.63 -11.46
N GLY A 290 17.28 -9.78 -10.67
CA GLY A 290 16.75 -9.35 -9.38
C GLY A 290 15.61 -8.35 -9.54
N TYR A 291 14.91 -8.09 -8.45
CA TYR A 291 13.88 -7.05 -8.42
C TYR A 291 14.49 -5.67 -8.19
N ARG A 292 13.81 -4.65 -8.70
CA ARG A 292 14.09 -3.28 -8.29
C ARG A 292 13.66 -3.14 -6.82
N PRO A 293 14.44 -2.48 -5.95
CA PRO A 293 14.01 -2.25 -4.57
C PRO A 293 12.71 -1.44 -4.54
N ALA A 294 11.84 -1.77 -3.59
CA ALA A 294 10.63 -1.00 -3.36
C ALA A 294 11.01 0.45 -3.00
N LEU A 295 10.43 1.40 -3.69
CA LEU A 295 10.62 2.82 -3.41
C LEU A 295 9.43 3.33 -2.60
N SER A 296 9.71 3.86 -1.41
CA SER A 296 8.69 4.55 -0.63
C SER A 296 8.26 5.81 -1.35
N MET A 297 6.95 5.96 -1.54
CA MET A 297 6.33 7.11 -2.23
C MET A 297 5.66 8.08 -1.27
N VAL A 298 5.17 7.56 -0.13
CA VAL A 298 4.46 8.32 0.90
C VAL A 298 5.25 8.28 2.19
N PHE A 299 5.36 9.42 2.88
CA PHE A 299 6.14 9.57 4.11
C PHE A 299 5.27 10.20 5.19
N ALA A 300 5.33 9.65 6.40
CA ALA A 300 4.67 10.24 7.58
C ALA A 300 5.54 10.04 8.82
N GLY A 301 5.47 10.98 9.74
CA GLY A 301 6.00 10.80 11.09
C GLY A 301 5.06 9.94 11.90
N VAL A 302 5.57 8.95 12.62
CA VAL A 302 4.84 8.05 13.52
C VAL A 302 5.41 8.21 14.92
N TYR A 303 4.58 8.62 15.86
CA TYR A 303 4.98 8.96 17.22
C TYR A 303 4.14 8.19 18.23
N PRO A 304 4.74 7.63 19.29
CA PRO A 304 3.97 7.04 20.38
C PRO A 304 3.29 8.15 21.19
N ILE A 305 2.11 7.86 21.77
CA ILE A 305 1.41 8.81 22.63
C ILE A 305 2.17 9.00 23.94
N SER A 306 2.66 7.91 24.52
CA SER A 306 3.55 7.94 25.67
C SER A 306 5.01 7.92 25.21
N THR A 307 5.82 8.81 25.75
CA THR A 307 7.27 8.82 25.49
C THR A 307 7.98 7.54 25.95
N ASP A 308 7.38 6.82 26.91
CA ASP A 308 7.92 5.56 27.44
C ASP A 308 7.81 4.43 26.39
N ASP A 309 6.85 4.52 25.45
CA ASP A 309 6.62 3.51 24.40
C ASP A 309 7.56 3.68 23.18
N TYR A 310 8.54 4.59 23.23
CA TYR A 310 9.45 4.84 22.09
C TYR A 310 10.29 3.60 21.72
N GLU A 311 10.84 2.92 22.72
CA GLU A 311 11.63 1.70 22.46
C GLU A 311 10.75 0.56 21.96
N ASP A 312 9.53 0.42 22.50
CA ASP A 312 8.56 -0.58 22.02
C ASP A 312 8.15 -0.32 20.58
N LEU A 313 7.95 0.96 20.19
CA LEU A 313 7.69 1.34 18.82
C LEU A 313 8.88 1.01 17.89
N ARG A 314 10.11 1.24 18.34
CA ARG A 314 11.31 0.88 17.57
C ARG A 314 11.36 -0.62 17.30
N GLU A 315 11.17 -1.44 18.34
CA GLU A 315 11.18 -2.90 18.21
C GLU A 315 10.03 -3.39 17.32
N ALA A 316 8.84 -2.78 17.43
CA ALA A 316 7.71 -3.11 16.58
C ALA A 316 7.97 -2.80 15.11
N LEU A 317 8.55 -1.63 14.81
CA LEU A 317 8.95 -1.25 13.44
C LEU A 317 10.03 -2.19 12.88
N GLU A 318 11.02 -2.58 13.69
CA GLU A 318 12.02 -3.59 13.30
C GLU A 318 11.35 -4.92 12.93
N LYS A 319 10.43 -5.42 13.75
CA LYS A 319 9.68 -6.67 13.48
C LYS A 319 8.79 -6.55 12.24
N LEU A 320 8.10 -5.42 12.06
CA LEU A 320 7.30 -5.22 10.85
C LEU A 320 8.16 -5.17 9.59
N GLN A 321 9.31 -4.46 9.62
CA GLN A 321 10.25 -4.39 8.51
C GLN A 321 10.82 -5.77 8.13
N LEU A 322 10.93 -6.68 9.11
CA LEU A 322 11.33 -8.07 8.84
C LEU A 322 10.31 -8.80 7.94
N ASN A 323 9.04 -8.43 8.02
CA ASN A 323 7.96 -9.05 7.25
C ASN A 323 7.48 -8.21 6.07
N ASP A 324 7.97 -6.97 5.98
CA ASP A 324 7.62 -5.99 4.95
C ASP A 324 8.84 -5.18 4.54
N ALA A 325 9.54 -5.65 3.51
CA ALA A 325 10.76 -5.02 3.00
C ALA A 325 10.52 -3.62 2.38
N SER A 326 9.27 -3.25 2.13
CA SER A 326 8.90 -1.96 1.57
C SER A 326 8.81 -0.85 2.63
N LEU A 327 8.65 -1.22 3.90
CA LEU A 327 8.66 -0.28 5.02
C LEU A 327 10.07 0.24 5.28
N SER A 328 10.24 1.54 5.21
CA SER A 328 11.47 2.22 5.64
C SER A 328 11.18 3.13 6.81
N TYR A 329 12.12 3.27 7.74
CA TYR A 329 11.99 4.20 8.86
C TYR A 329 13.34 4.73 9.32
N VAL A 330 13.34 5.97 9.80
CA VAL A 330 14.49 6.64 10.42
C VAL A 330 14.02 7.37 11.68
N PRO A 331 14.84 7.46 12.73
CA PRO A 331 14.50 8.25 13.92
C PRO A 331 14.21 9.70 13.56
N GLU A 332 13.15 10.26 14.15
CA GLU A 332 12.73 11.64 13.97
C GLU A 332 12.37 12.26 15.31
N THR A 333 12.56 13.57 15.44
CA THR A 333 12.17 14.33 16.63
C THR A 333 11.27 15.49 16.22
N SER A 334 10.08 15.56 16.82
CA SER A 334 9.15 16.67 16.69
C SER A 334 9.16 17.51 17.94
N LEU A 335 9.14 18.83 17.79
CA LEU A 335 9.01 19.75 18.93
C LEU A 335 7.67 19.60 19.64
N ALA A 336 6.63 19.18 18.92
CA ALA A 336 5.28 19.03 19.45
C ALA A 336 5.01 17.63 19.99
N LEU A 337 5.56 16.56 19.35
CA LEU A 337 5.23 15.16 19.61
C LEU A 337 6.36 14.38 20.30
N GLY A 338 7.56 14.95 20.41
CA GLY A 338 8.72 14.30 21.00
C GLY A 338 9.45 13.36 20.05
N PHE A 339 9.94 12.24 20.55
CA PHE A 339 10.69 11.25 19.77
C PHE A 339 9.74 10.29 19.05
N GLY A 340 10.06 9.99 17.79
CA GLY A 340 9.31 9.08 16.93
C GLY A 340 10.13 8.64 15.73
N PHE A 341 9.46 8.23 14.67
CA PHE A 341 10.10 7.77 13.45
C PHE A 341 9.45 8.38 12.22
N ARG A 342 10.28 8.80 11.27
CA ARG A 342 9.86 9.11 9.92
C ARG A 342 9.79 7.82 9.13
N CYS A 343 8.57 7.40 8.76
CA CYS A 343 8.32 6.18 8.04
C CYS A 343 8.01 6.46 6.57
N GLY A 344 8.52 5.61 5.69
CA GLY A 344 8.22 5.61 4.27
C GLY A 344 7.40 4.39 3.90
N PHE A 345 6.36 4.61 3.09
CA PHE A 345 5.35 3.64 2.69
C PHE A 345 5.20 3.60 1.16
N LEU A 346 4.68 2.51 0.62
CA LEU A 346 4.37 2.40 -0.81
C LEU A 346 3.25 3.36 -1.24
N GLY A 347 2.22 3.50 -0.40
CA GLY A 347 1.08 4.37 -0.64
C GLY A 347 0.29 4.61 0.65
N LEU A 348 -0.89 5.21 0.53
CA LEU A 348 -1.75 5.53 1.68
C LEU A 348 -2.31 4.30 2.36
N LEU A 349 -2.81 3.34 1.59
CA LEU A 349 -3.38 2.11 2.14
C LEU A 349 -2.31 1.32 2.88
N HIS A 350 -1.08 1.27 2.35
CA HIS A 350 0.05 0.66 3.04
C HIS A 350 0.34 1.37 4.38
N MET A 351 0.34 2.71 4.40
CA MET A 351 0.50 3.49 5.63
C MET A 351 -0.58 3.15 6.66
N GLU A 352 -1.84 3.11 6.27
CA GLU A 352 -2.96 2.77 7.17
C GLU A 352 -2.81 1.38 7.75
N ILE A 353 -2.43 0.40 6.93
CA ILE A 353 -2.21 -0.99 7.34
C ILE A 353 -1.09 -1.08 8.37
N ILE A 354 0.06 -0.45 8.12
CA ILE A 354 1.20 -0.47 9.05
C ILE A 354 0.82 0.19 10.38
N VAL A 355 0.16 1.35 10.35
CA VAL A 355 -0.29 2.04 11.58
C VAL A 355 -1.29 1.18 12.36
N GLU A 356 -2.21 0.51 11.67
CA GLU A 356 -3.20 -0.35 12.31
C GLU A 356 -2.58 -1.63 12.88
N ARG A 357 -1.60 -2.21 12.19
CA ARG A 357 -0.81 -3.35 12.69
C ARG A 357 -0.03 -2.98 13.95
N LEU A 358 0.63 -1.81 13.98
CA LEU A 358 1.32 -1.32 15.18
C LEU A 358 0.37 -1.22 16.38
N ARG A 359 -0.87 -0.78 16.15
CA ARG A 359 -1.89 -0.70 17.20
C ARG A 359 -2.38 -2.07 17.67
N ARG A 360 -2.72 -2.97 16.73
CA ARG A 360 -3.36 -4.25 17.06
C ARG A 360 -2.37 -5.33 17.49
N GLU A 361 -1.27 -5.49 16.73
CA GLU A 361 -0.30 -6.55 16.98
C GLU A 361 0.65 -6.22 18.14
N PHE A 362 1.02 -4.93 18.28
CA PHE A 362 1.99 -4.48 19.30
C PHE A 362 1.36 -3.66 20.42
N ASN A 363 0.05 -3.38 20.36
CA ASN A 363 -0.69 -2.61 21.36
C ASN A 363 -0.06 -1.23 21.68
N ILE A 364 0.40 -0.52 20.63
CA ILE A 364 1.02 0.80 20.76
C ILE A 364 0.05 1.85 20.26
N ASP A 365 -0.30 2.81 21.13
CA ASP A 365 -1.10 3.95 20.74
C ASP A 365 -0.23 5.00 20.04
N LEU A 366 -0.63 5.38 18.82
CA LEU A 366 0.18 6.16 17.90
C LEU A 366 -0.52 7.42 17.40
N ILE A 367 0.28 8.44 17.16
CA ILE A 367 -0.07 9.61 16.36
C ILE A 367 0.72 9.55 15.06
N SER A 368 0.04 9.65 13.92
CA SER A 368 0.67 9.84 12.61
C SER A 368 0.51 11.30 12.15
N THR A 369 1.54 11.84 11.51
CA THR A 369 1.44 13.16 10.85
C THR A 369 0.76 13.03 9.50
N ALA A 370 0.38 14.16 8.90
CA ALA A 370 -0.14 14.18 7.54
C ALA A 370 0.88 13.55 6.56
N PRO A 371 0.40 12.73 5.61
CA PRO A 371 1.28 12.14 4.61
C PRO A 371 1.90 13.21 3.71
N SER A 372 3.16 12.99 3.33
CA SER A 372 3.92 13.83 2.42
C SER A 372 4.62 12.96 1.36
N VAL A 373 5.19 13.61 0.36
CA VAL A 373 6.00 12.97 -0.69
C VAL A 373 7.42 13.51 -0.63
N LYS A 374 8.34 12.90 -1.37
CA LYS A 374 9.70 13.44 -1.54
C LYS A 374 9.70 14.61 -2.51
N TYR A 375 10.40 15.68 -2.15
CA TYR A 375 10.62 16.85 -3.00
C TYR A 375 12.10 17.01 -3.27
N HIS A 376 12.46 17.40 -4.48
CA HIS A 376 13.82 17.82 -4.82
C HIS A 376 13.88 19.35 -4.69
N VAL A 377 14.67 19.83 -3.78
CA VAL A 377 14.82 21.27 -3.53
C VAL A 377 16.24 21.69 -3.88
N THR A 378 16.37 22.62 -4.79
CA THR A 378 17.65 23.29 -5.07
C THR A 378 17.66 24.62 -4.32
N PRO A 379 18.49 24.76 -3.26
CA PRO A 379 18.64 26.00 -2.54
C PRO A 379 19.36 27.05 -3.40
N GLU A 380 19.33 28.32 -2.98
CA GLU A 380 20.05 29.40 -3.69
C GLU A 380 21.57 29.16 -3.70
N VAL A 381 22.09 28.50 -2.64
CA VAL A 381 23.51 28.15 -2.49
C VAL A 381 23.57 26.69 -2.02
N GLY A 382 24.30 25.85 -2.76
CA GLY A 382 24.49 24.44 -2.46
C GLY A 382 23.95 23.50 -3.54
N GLU A 383 24.04 22.20 -3.26
CA GLU A 383 23.54 21.14 -4.14
C GLU A 383 22.06 20.86 -3.89
N MET A 384 21.39 20.18 -4.83
CA MET A 384 20.04 19.70 -4.68
C MET A 384 19.92 18.76 -3.48
N ILE A 385 18.93 18.99 -2.65
CA ILE A 385 18.59 18.16 -1.49
C ILE A 385 17.23 17.50 -1.71
N VAL A 386 17.08 16.28 -1.18
CA VAL A 386 15.81 15.57 -1.18
C VAL A 386 15.19 15.71 0.20
N ILE A 387 13.98 16.22 0.28
CA ILE A 387 13.24 16.40 1.52
C ILE A 387 11.90 15.68 1.47
N ASP A 388 11.51 15.05 2.54
CA ASP A 388 10.16 14.47 2.73
C ASP A 388 9.47 15.04 3.99
N ASN A 389 10.24 15.71 4.86
CA ASN A 389 9.73 16.39 6.04
C ASN A 389 9.62 17.91 5.79
N PRO A 390 8.42 18.52 5.95
CA PRO A 390 8.28 19.97 5.85
C PRO A 390 9.19 20.79 6.79
N ALA A 391 9.62 20.20 7.92
CA ALA A 391 10.53 20.89 8.85
C ALA A 391 11.91 21.17 8.23
N GLU A 392 12.35 20.34 7.28
CA GLU A 392 13.65 20.45 6.59
C GLU A 392 13.64 21.42 5.40
N PHE A 393 12.50 22.07 5.15
CA PHE A 393 12.36 22.99 4.02
C PHE A 393 13.31 24.20 4.16
N PRO A 394 14.24 24.43 3.22
CA PRO A 394 15.25 25.46 3.35
C PRO A 394 14.69 26.88 3.24
N VAL A 395 15.32 27.80 3.94
CA VAL A 395 15.06 29.24 3.79
C VAL A 395 15.84 29.74 2.56
N GLY A 396 15.11 30.12 1.52
CA GLY A 396 15.71 30.49 0.23
C GLY A 396 15.88 29.28 -0.70
N LYS A 397 15.16 29.30 -1.80
CA LYS A 397 15.17 28.23 -2.81
C LYS A 397 15.30 28.84 -4.19
N LYS A 398 16.00 28.15 -5.08
CA LYS A 398 16.08 28.50 -6.50
C LYS A 398 14.88 27.91 -7.24
N TYR A 399 14.65 26.61 -7.09
CA TYR A 399 13.48 25.90 -7.61
C TYR A 399 13.19 24.64 -6.79
N ILE A 400 11.99 24.11 -6.93
CA ILE A 400 11.54 22.85 -6.33
C ILE A 400 10.90 21.99 -7.40
N GLU A 401 11.18 20.70 -7.32
CA GLU A 401 10.53 19.68 -8.12
C GLU A 401 9.70 18.76 -7.22
N GLU A 402 8.49 18.43 -7.67
CA GLU A 402 7.62 17.46 -7.02
C GLU A 402 7.42 16.21 -7.89
N PRO A 403 7.15 15.04 -7.29
CA PRO A 403 6.91 13.82 -8.04
C PRO A 403 5.58 13.90 -8.78
N TYR A 404 5.59 13.49 -10.04
CA TYR A 404 4.43 13.40 -10.91
C TYR A 404 4.15 11.96 -11.29
N VAL A 405 2.88 11.67 -11.46
CA VAL A 405 2.39 10.37 -11.92
C VAL A 405 1.49 10.57 -13.15
N LYS A 406 1.48 9.57 -14.01
CA LYS A 406 0.45 9.42 -15.04
C LYS A 406 -0.69 8.63 -14.43
N GLY A 407 -1.81 9.30 -14.18
CA GLY A 407 -3.03 8.69 -13.67
C GLY A 407 -3.95 8.29 -14.81
N THR A 408 -4.50 7.07 -14.74
CA THR A 408 -5.50 6.55 -15.67
C THR A 408 -6.78 6.26 -14.91
N VAL A 409 -7.88 6.88 -15.35
CA VAL A 409 -9.22 6.70 -14.77
C VAL A 409 -10.11 6.04 -15.82
N ILE A 410 -10.74 4.92 -15.45
CA ILE A 410 -11.83 4.32 -16.22
C ILE A 410 -13.14 4.65 -15.53
N VAL A 411 -14.11 5.17 -16.29
CA VAL A 411 -15.35 5.70 -15.73
C VAL A 411 -16.50 5.66 -16.73
N PRO A 412 -17.77 5.46 -16.30
CA PRO A 412 -18.94 5.62 -17.18
C PRO A 412 -19.03 7.04 -17.77
N LYS A 413 -19.49 7.17 -19.00
CA LYS A 413 -19.58 8.44 -19.76
C LYS A 413 -20.23 9.58 -18.98
N ASP A 414 -21.25 9.26 -18.19
CA ASP A 414 -22.02 10.24 -17.42
C ASP A 414 -21.17 10.98 -16.37
N TYR A 415 -20.06 10.40 -15.95
CA TYR A 415 -19.16 10.97 -14.93
C TYR A 415 -17.86 11.55 -15.47
N VAL A 416 -17.64 11.50 -16.80
CA VAL A 416 -16.42 12.04 -17.43
C VAL A 416 -16.17 13.49 -17.02
N GLY A 417 -17.21 14.33 -17.04
CA GLY A 417 -17.10 15.74 -16.63
C GLY A 417 -16.65 15.90 -15.17
N ASN A 418 -17.20 15.09 -14.27
CA ASN A 418 -16.84 15.12 -12.84
C ASN A 418 -15.38 14.72 -12.60
N VAL A 419 -14.89 13.72 -13.35
CA VAL A 419 -13.49 13.28 -13.27
C VAL A 419 -12.55 14.35 -13.81
N MET A 420 -12.88 14.95 -14.96
CA MET A 420 -12.07 16.01 -15.55
C MET A 420 -11.97 17.23 -14.62
N GLU A 421 -13.09 17.64 -14.01
CA GLU A 421 -13.11 18.72 -13.02
C GLU A 421 -12.23 18.39 -11.81
N LEU A 422 -12.35 17.18 -11.25
CA LEU A 422 -11.52 16.74 -10.14
C LEU A 422 -10.03 16.76 -10.49
N CYS A 423 -9.64 16.23 -11.65
CA CYS A 423 -8.25 16.23 -12.10
C CYS A 423 -7.71 17.65 -12.27
N GLN A 424 -8.52 18.59 -12.78
CA GLN A 424 -8.14 20.00 -12.90
C GLN A 424 -7.97 20.68 -11.54
N GLU A 425 -8.88 20.45 -10.59
CA GLU A 425 -8.76 20.92 -9.19
C GLU A 425 -7.45 20.43 -8.55
N LYS A 426 -6.98 19.23 -8.93
CA LYS A 426 -5.75 18.60 -8.48
C LYS A 426 -4.53 18.93 -9.34
N ARG A 427 -4.57 20.02 -10.10
CA ARG A 427 -3.48 20.51 -10.96
C ARG A 427 -3.07 19.52 -12.07
N GLY A 428 -3.99 18.63 -12.44
CA GLY A 428 -3.74 17.64 -13.48
C GLY A 428 -3.63 18.25 -14.86
N VAL A 429 -2.70 17.73 -15.65
CA VAL A 429 -2.52 18.06 -17.07
C VAL A 429 -3.14 16.94 -17.88
N PHE A 430 -4.17 17.27 -18.67
CA PHE A 430 -4.84 16.32 -19.53
C PHE A 430 -3.89 15.75 -20.60
N LEU A 431 -3.87 14.42 -20.76
CA LEU A 431 -3.06 13.74 -21.77
C LEU A 431 -3.93 13.19 -22.91
N ASN A 432 -4.86 12.31 -22.56
CA ASN A 432 -5.66 11.58 -23.54
C ASN A 432 -6.99 11.14 -22.96
N MET A 433 -7.97 10.94 -23.84
CA MET A 433 -9.24 10.28 -23.53
C MET A 433 -9.61 9.36 -24.70
N SER A 434 -9.94 8.12 -24.38
CA SER A 434 -10.46 7.14 -25.33
C SER A 434 -11.72 6.48 -24.76
N TYR A 435 -12.57 5.95 -25.61
CA TYR A 435 -13.72 5.16 -25.19
C TYR A 435 -13.37 3.69 -25.28
N LEU A 436 -13.57 2.96 -24.19
CA LEU A 436 -13.38 1.51 -24.16
C LEU A 436 -14.54 0.81 -24.85
N ASP A 437 -15.74 1.31 -24.61
CA ASP A 437 -16.99 0.84 -25.19
C ASP A 437 -18.00 2.01 -25.31
N ASP A 438 -19.25 1.68 -25.69
CA ASP A 438 -20.32 2.69 -25.82
C ASP A 438 -20.72 3.34 -24.49
N THR A 439 -20.30 2.81 -23.34
CA THR A 439 -20.72 3.24 -22.02
C THR A 439 -19.59 3.82 -21.15
N ARG A 440 -18.32 3.46 -21.41
CA ARG A 440 -17.18 3.81 -20.54
C ARG A 440 -16.07 4.54 -21.31
N ALA A 441 -15.43 5.45 -20.61
CA ALA A 441 -14.27 6.20 -21.09
C ALA A 441 -13.04 5.93 -20.21
N MET A 442 -11.89 5.91 -20.84
CA MET A 442 -10.58 5.91 -20.20
C MET A 442 -9.94 7.29 -20.38
N ILE A 443 -9.55 7.91 -19.27
CA ILE A 443 -9.02 9.28 -19.24
C ILE A 443 -7.65 9.24 -18.57
N SER A 444 -6.65 9.85 -19.20
CA SER A 444 -5.29 9.91 -18.65
C SER A 444 -4.87 11.36 -18.38
N TYR A 445 -4.25 11.55 -17.22
CA TYR A 445 -3.72 12.83 -16.74
C TYR A 445 -2.32 12.67 -16.16
N ASP A 446 -1.46 13.68 -16.34
CA ASP A 446 -0.31 13.87 -15.46
C ASP A 446 -0.76 14.60 -14.21
N LEU A 447 -0.54 13.99 -13.05
CA LEU A 447 -0.98 14.50 -11.74
C LEU A 447 0.20 14.60 -10.77
N PRO A 448 0.29 15.67 -9.95
CA PRO A 448 1.24 15.70 -8.84
C PRO A 448 0.87 14.64 -7.79
N LEU A 449 1.83 13.79 -7.41
CA LEU A 449 1.57 12.72 -6.43
C LEU A 449 1.06 13.27 -5.10
N ALA A 450 1.56 14.43 -4.66
CA ALA A 450 1.12 15.08 -3.42
C ALA A 450 -0.38 15.42 -3.38
N GLU A 451 -0.99 15.67 -4.55
CA GLU A 451 -2.43 15.96 -4.64
C GLU A 451 -3.29 14.69 -4.64
N ILE A 452 -2.70 13.55 -5.01
CA ILE A 452 -3.37 12.24 -5.01
C ILE A 452 -3.42 11.67 -3.60
N VAL A 453 -2.27 11.72 -2.91
CA VAL A 453 -2.06 11.09 -1.60
C VAL A 453 -3.02 11.59 -0.52
N ILE A 454 -3.62 12.75 -0.65
CA ILE A 454 -4.41 13.34 0.44
C ILE A 454 -5.87 12.90 0.39
N ASP A 455 -6.57 13.06 -0.74
CA ASP A 455 -8.02 12.90 -0.80
C ASP A 455 -8.57 12.55 -2.20
N PHE A 456 -7.70 12.27 -3.16
CA PHE A 456 -8.12 12.06 -4.54
C PHE A 456 -9.05 10.86 -4.71
N TYR A 457 -8.71 9.73 -4.08
CA TYR A 457 -9.51 8.51 -4.14
C TYR A 457 -10.92 8.68 -3.58
N ASP A 458 -11.02 9.33 -2.41
CA ASP A 458 -12.32 9.55 -1.74
C ASP A 458 -13.20 10.49 -2.57
N LYS A 459 -12.61 11.55 -3.11
CA LYS A 459 -13.31 12.48 -3.99
C LYS A 459 -13.71 11.84 -5.31
N LEU A 460 -12.83 11.03 -5.91
CA LEU A 460 -13.14 10.30 -7.13
C LEU A 460 -14.32 9.35 -6.91
N LYS A 461 -14.25 8.54 -5.85
CA LYS A 461 -15.32 7.59 -5.47
C LYS A 461 -16.64 8.32 -5.20
N SER A 462 -16.61 9.41 -4.43
CA SER A 462 -17.78 10.21 -4.12
C SER A 462 -18.42 10.84 -5.36
N ARG A 463 -17.62 11.48 -6.24
CA ARG A 463 -18.10 12.17 -7.45
C ARG A 463 -18.59 11.22 -8.54
N THR A 464 -18.17 9.96 -8.50
CA THR A 464 -18.55 8.93 -9.48
C THR A 464 -19.45 7.85 -8.89
N LYS A 465 -19.92 8.00 -7.64
CA LYS A 465 -20.73 7.01 -6.91
C LYS A 465 -20.05 5.63 -6.82
N GLY A 466 -18.73 5.60 -6.82
CA GLY A 466 -17.94 4.38 -6.75
C GLY A 466 -17.73 3.67 -8.10
N TYR A 467 -18.17 4.25 -9.22
CA TYR A 467 -18.04 3.62 -10.53
C TYR A 467 -16.70 3.89 -11.24
N ALA A 468 -15.85 4.77 -10.72
CA ALA A 468 -14.55 5.02 -11.32
C ALA A 468 -13.48 4.13 -10.71
N SER A 469 -12.65 3.52 -11.55
CA SER A 469 -11.38 2.94 -11.15
C SER A 469 -10.22 3.88 -11.49
N PHE A 470 -9.17 3.83 -10.68
CA PHE A 470 -8.00 4.68 -10.85
C PHE A 470 -6.71 3.89 -10.62
N GLU A 471 -5.77 4.08 -11.51
CA GLU A 471 -4.43 3.53 -11.46
C GLU A 471 -3.43 4.63 -11.79
N TYR A 472 -2.20 4.55 -11.25
CA TYR A 472 -1.16 5.53 -11.56
C TYR A 472 0.24 4.91 -11.63
N GLU A 473 1.09 5.50 -12.44
CA GLU A 473 2.51 5.15 -12.58
C GLU A 473 3.40 6.40 -12.43
N MET A 474 4.57 6.25 -11.82
CA MET A 474 5.52 7.34 -11.67
C MET A 474 6.13 7.74 -13.01
N ILE A 475 6.12 9.04 -13.32
CA ILE A 475 6.74 9.60 -14.54
C ILE A 475 7.93 10.52 -14.24
N GLY A 476 8.34 10.63 -12.96
CA GLY A 476 9.49 11.44 -12.55
C GLY A 476 9.09 12.70 -11.80
N TYR A 477 9.97 13.70 -11.85
CA TYR A 477 9.83 14.96 -11.11
C TYR A 477 9.62 16.11 -12.08
N LYS A 478 8.78 17.09 -11.69
CA LYS A 478 8.55 18.34 -12.45
C LYS A 478 8.66 19.53 -11.52
N GLU A 479 9.20 20.64 -12.06
CA GLU A 479 9.27 21.92 -11.34
C GLU A 479 7.89 22.46 -11.00
N SER A 480 7.72 22.97 -9.75
CA SER A 480 6.46 23.52 -9.25
C SER A 480 6.70 24.65 -8.26
N ASP A 481 5.77 25.63 -8.23
CA ASP A 481 5.83 26.74 -7.25
C ASP A 481 5.26 26.33 -5.90
N LEU A 482 6.07 25.56 -5.15
CA LEU A 482 5.70 25.03 -3.85
C LEU A 482 6.19 25.94 -2.73
N VAL A 483 5.41 26.00 -1.65
CA VAL A 483 5.69 26.75 -0.45
C VAL A 483 5.44 25.93 0.80
N LYS A 484 6.23 26.16 1.84
CA LYS A 484 5.97 25.62 3.18
C LYS A 484 4.93 26.48 3.88
N VAL A 485 3.92 25.84 4.45
CA VAL A 485 2.91 26.46 5.32
C VAL A 485 3.13 25.98 6.75
N ASP A 486 3.39 26.90 7.67
CA ASP A 486 3.49 26.61 9.09
C ASP A 486 2.16 26.90 9.79
N ILE A 487 1.73 25.98 10.66
CA ILE A 487 0.56 26.17 11.51
C ILE A 487 1.02 26.60 12.91
N LEU A 488 0.55 27.76 13.32
CA LEU A 488 0.91 28.36 14.61
C LEU A 488 -0.25 28.24 15.60
N VAL A 489 0.01 27.66 16.75
CA VAL A 489 -0.90 27.59 17.88
C VAL A 489 -0.41 28.54 18.98
N SER A 490 -1.18 29.55 19.31
CA SER A 490 -0.79 30.60 20.27
C SER A 490 0.52 31.34 19.90
N GLY A 491 0.84 31.40 18.60
CA GLY A 491 2.05 32.02 18.07
C GLY A 491 3.27 31.11 17.96
N ASN A 492 3.18 29.87 18.46
CA ASN A 492 4.25 28.87 18.35
C ASN A 492 3.98 27.94 17.18
N PRO A 493 4.96 27.68 16.31
CA PRO A 493 4.80 26.72 15.22
C PRO A 493 4.68 25.31 15.79
N VAL A 494 3.75 24.54 15.21
CA VAL A 494 3.56 23.10 15.48
C VAL A 494 4.02 22.36 14.24
N ASP A 495 5.20 21.81 14.28
CA ASP A 495 5.88 21.15 13.15
C ASP A 495 5.06 19.99 12.58
N ALA A 496 4.38 19.23 13.43
CA ALA A 496 3.51 18.11 13.02
C ALA A 496 2.31 18.53 12.16
N PHE A 497 1.94 19.81 12.13
CA PHE A 497 0.88 20.36 11.29
C PHE A 497 1.42 21.12 10.07
N SER A 498 2.73 21.34 9.98
CA SER A 498 3.34 22.01 8.85
C SER A 498 3.28 21.12 7.61
N PHE A 499 3.08 21.73 6.44
CA PHE A 499 2.98 21.01 5.17
C PHE A 499 3.56 21.82 4.01
N ILE A 500 3.86 21.11 2.91
CA ILE A 500 4.27 21.71 1.64
C ILE A 500 3.07 21.66 0.70
N ALA A 501 2.77 22.76 0.03
CA ALA A 501 1.68 22.86 -0.93
C ALA A 501 2.04 23.80 -2.08
N HIS A 502 1.32 23.68 -3.19
CA HIS A 502 1.39 24.66 -4.26
C HIS A 502 0.88 26.01 -3.77
N LYS A 503 1.54 27.08 -4.19
CA LYS A 503 1.28 28.46 -3.72
C LYS A 503 -0.18 28.86 -3.84
N ASP A 504 -0.85 28.47 -4.92
CA ASP A 504 -2.26 28.80 -5.15
C ASP A 504 -3.19 28.09 -4.18
N ASN A 505 -2.84 26.88 -3.73
CA ASN A 505 -3.64 26.07 -2.81
C ASN A 505 -3.28 26.30 -1.33
N ALA A 506 -2.15 26.95 -1.05
CA ALA A 506 -1.60 27.13 0.30
C ALA A 506 -2.59 27.85 1.24
N TYR A 507 -3.28 28.88 0.75
CA TYR A 507 -4.30 29.61 1.52
C TYR A 507 -5.50 28.73 1.89
N TYR A 508 -6.07 28.06 0.92
CA TYR A 508 -7.29 27.25 1.13
C TYR A 508 -7.03 26.10 2.07
N ARG A 509 -5.93 25.37 1.88
CA ARG A 509 -5.54 24.27 2.75
C ARG A 509 -5.18 24.76 4.16
N GLY A 510 -4.39 25.82 4.28
CA GLY A 510 -4.06 26.41 5.58
C GLY A 510 -5.29 26.89 6.35
N ARG A 511 -6.27 27.48 5.64
CA ARG A 511 -7.55 27.91 6.24
C ARG A 511 -8.38 26.72 6.74
N SER A 512 -8.52 25.68 5.94
CA SER A 512 -9.25 24.46 6.31
C SER A 512 -8.66 23.82 7.58
N ILE A 513 -7.32 23.72 7.67
CA ILE A 513 -6.65 23.20 8.86
C ILE A 513 -6.96 24.03 10.11
N VAL A 514 -6.81 25.35 10.06
CA VAL A 514 -7.07 26.19 11.25
C VAL A 514 -8.54 26.21 11.64
N GLU A 515 -9.49 26.10 10.69
CA GLU A 515 -10.93 25.96 10.95
C GLU A 515 -11.21 24.63 11.68
N LYS A 516 -10.64 23.51 11.19
CA LYS A 516 -10.81 22.19 11.81
C LYS A 516 -10.17 22.11 13.21
N LEU A 517 -8.95 22.63 13.37
CA LEU A 517 -8.30 22.70 14.68
C LEU A 517 -9.11 23.52 15.70
N LYS A 518 -9.80 24.58 15.26
CA LYS A 518 -10.69 25.37 16.14
C LYS A 518 -11.88 24.56 16.65
N GLU A 519 -12.38 23.60 15.89
CA GLU A 519 -13.49 22.73 16.30
C GLU A 519 -13.04 21.71 17.35
N VAL A 520 -11.84 21.15 17.19
CA VAL A 520 -11.33 20.02 17.98
C VAL A 520 -10.58 20.46 19.23
N ILE A 521 -9.77 21.53 19.16
CA ILE A 521 -9.03 22.00 20.33
C ILE A 521 -10.00 22.61 21.36
N PRO A 522 -10.02 22.10 22.61
CA PRO A 522 -10.94 22.57 23.61
C PRO A 522 -10.64 24.00 24.06
N ARG A 523 -11.70 24.76 24.42
CA ARG A 523 -11.53 26.10 24.97
C ARG A 523 -10.78 26.05 26.29
N GLN A 524 -9.77 26.91 26.42
CA GLN A 524 -9.01 27.08 27.65
C GLN A 524 -9.35 28.42 28.37
N GLN A 525 -8.70 28.70 29.50
CA GLN A 525 -8.92 29.92 30.30
C GLN A 525 -8.46 31.20 29.58
N PHE A 526 -7.67 31.04 28.48
CA PHE A 526 -7.16 32.13 27.64
C PHE A 526 -7.55 31.90 26.17
N GLU A 527 -7.42 32.95 25.40
CA GLU A 527 -7.67 32.92 23.95
C GLU A 527 -6.53 32.27 23.21
N ILE A 528 -6.84 31.32 22.33
CA ILE A 528 -5.85 30.58 21.50
C ILE A 528 -6.02 31.05 20.05
N PRO A 529 -5.11 31.86 19.51
CA PRO A 529 -5.06 32.14 18.09
C PRO A 529 -4.44 30.94 17.36
N LEU A 530 -5.13 30.52 16.30
CA LEU A 530 -4.68 29.51 15.33
C LEU A 530 -4.37 30.25 14.04
N GLN A 531 -3.19 30.02 13.46
CA GLN A 531 -2.75 30.78 12.30
C GLN A 531 -2.03 29.85 11.31
N ALA A 532 -2.29 30.05 10.00
CA ALA A 532 -1.48 29.48 8.95
C ALA A 532 -0.56 30.59 8.39
N ALA A 533 0.71 30.31 8.23
CA ALA A 533 1.72 31.29 7.85
C ALA A 533 2.64 30.77 6.73
N LEU A 534 2.99 31.66 5.83
CA LEU A 534 4.08 31.50 4.85
C LEU A 534 5.29 32.30 5.34
N GLY A 535 6.25 31.63 5.99
CA GLY A 535 7.32 32.31 6.71
C GLY A 535 6.76 33.28 7.76
N THR A 536 6.97 34.59 7.60
CA THR A 536 6.46 35.63 8.53
C THR A 536 5.04 36.12 8.19
N LYS A 537 4.51 35.79 6.99
CA LYS A 537 3.20 36.28 6.52
C LYS A 537 2.10 35.33 6.95
N ILE A 538 1.18 35.81 7.79
CA ILE A 538 -0.04 35.09 8.15
C ILE A 538 -1.00 35.14 6.96
N ILE A 539 -1.43 33.95 6.48
CA ILE A 539 -2.36 33.80 5.36
C ILE A 539 -3.78 33.48 5.81
N ALA A 540 -3.95 32.73 6.92
CA ALA A 540 -5.26 32.46 7.51
C ALA A 540 -5.19 32.53 9.03
N ARG A 541 -6.29 32.90 9.68
CA ARG A 541 -6.38 33.01 11.13
C ARG A 541 -7.76 32.67 11.64
N GLU A 542 -7.78 31.82 12.66
CA GLU A 542 -8.95 31.56 13.50
C GLU A 542 -8.60 31.74 14.97
N THR A 543 -9.63 31.84 15.83
CA THR A 543 -9.43 32.09 17.25
C THR A 543 -10.37 31.26 18.09
N ILE A 544 -9.83 30.47 19.01
CA ILE A 544 -10.59 29.78 20.05
C ILE A 544 -10.80 30.74 21.22
N LYS A 545 -12.06 31.11 21.48
CA LYS A 545 -12.41 32.05 22.55
C LYS A 545 -12.17 31.45 23.94
N ALA A 546 -11.58 32.23 24.85
CA ALA A 546 -11.38 31.83 26.23
C ALA A 546 -12.69 31.42 26.94
N LEU A 547 -12.60 30.46 27.86
CA LEU A 547 -13.68 30.19 28.79
C LEU A 547 -14.00 31.44 29.59
N ARG A 548 -15.26 31.85 29.62
CA ARG A 548 -15.74 33.02 30.40
C ARG A 548 -16.40 32.54 31.68
N LYS A 549 -15.79 32.85 32.82
CA LYS A 549 -16.48 32.81 34.09
C LYS A 549 -17.27 34.13 34.21
N ASN A 550 -18.55 34.04 34.44
CA ASN A 550 -19.37 35.25 34.66
C ASN A 550 -19.03 35.85 36.04
N VAL A 551 -17.98 36.68 36.08
CA VAL A 551 -17.53 37.34 37.33
C VAL A 551 -18.50 38.38 37.82
N LEU A 552 -19.48 38.79 36.99
CA LEU A 552 -20.51 39.77 37.30
C LEU A 552 -21.80 39.16 37.88
N ALA A 553 -21.95 37.81 37.83
CA ALA A 553 -23.16 37.13 38.30
C ALA A 553 -23.49 37.35 39.77
N LYS A 554 -22.48 37.69 40.59
CA LYS A 554 -22.63 38.00 42.01
C LYS A 554 -22.66 39.49 42.30
N CYS A 555 -22.67 40.36 41.28
CA CYS A 555 -22.73 41.81 41.46
C CYS A 555 -24.20 42.27 41.40
N TYR A 556 -24.88 42.27 42.54
CA TYR A 556 -26.17 42.88 42.71
C TYR A 556 -26.00 44.41 42.85
N GLY A 557 -26.66 45.16 41.97
CA GLY A 557 -26.71 46.66 42.02
C GLY A 557 -25.84 47.34 40.94
N GLY A 558 -26.05 48.62 40.76
CA GLY A 558 -25.55 49.45 39.66
C GLY A 558 -24.11 49.95 39.77
N ASP A 559 -23.28 49.37 40.63
CA ASP A 559 -21.87 49.80 40.79
C ASP A 559 -21.02 49.46 39.54
N ILE A 560 -20.98 50.41 38.62
CA ILE A 560 -20.25 50.34 37.35
C ILE A 560 -18.74 50.23 37.58
N THR A 561 -18.22 50.88 38.60
CA THR A 561 -16.78 50.92 38.93
C THR A 561 -16.29 49.56 39.37
N ARG A 562 -17.04 48.88 40.23
CA ARG A 562 -16.72 47.51 40.68
C ARG A 562 -16.81 46.50 39.55
N LYS A 563 -17.81 46.65 38.65
CA LYS A 563 -17.94 45.80 37.45
C LYS A 563 -16.74 45.97 36.52
N LYS A 564 -16.30 47.21 36.24
CA LYS A 564 -15.09 47.48 35.43
C LYS A 564 -13.82 46.88 36.05
N LYS A 565 -13.62 47.07 37.36
CA LYS A 565 -12.45 46.56 38.08
C LYS A 565 -12.37 45.02 38.10
N LEU A 566 -13.53 44.33 38.20
CA LEU A 566 -13.58 42.87 38.11
C LEU A 566 -13.29 42.37 36.69
N LEU A 567 -13.75 43.05 35.66
CA LEU A 567 -13.45 42.72 34.26
C LEU A 567 -11.97 42.97 33.93
N GLU A 568 -11.39 44.05 34.45
CA GLU A 568 -9.95 44.34 34.29
C GLU A 568 -9.08 43.27 34.95
N LYS A 569 -9.38 42.89 36.22
CA LYS A 569 -8.69 41.78 36.90
C LYS A 569 -8.82 40.46 36.15
N GLN A 570 -9.97 40.18 35.58
CA GLN A 570 -10.16 38.98 34.76
C GLN A 570 -9.31 39.02 33.47
N LYS A 571 -9.23 40.21 32.83
CA LYS A 571 -8.38 40.42 31.64
C LYS A 571 -6.92 40.28 31.94
N GLU A 572 -6.42 40.85 33.06
CA GLU A 572 -5.04 40.69 33.51
C GLU A 572 -4.71 39.25 33.89
N GLY A 573 -5.61 38.56 34.60
CA GLY A 573 -5.44 37.14 34.95
C GLY A 573 -5.32 36.28 33.72
N LYS A 574 -6.15 36.50 32.70
CA LYS A 574 -6.08 35.80 31.42
C LYS A 574 -4.77 36.09 30.66
N LYS A 575 -4.30 37.35 30.70
CA LYS A 575 -3.02 37.73 30.08
C LYS A 575 -1.83 37.04 30.74
N ARG A 576 -1.82 36.89 32.07
CA ARG A 576 -0.81 36.14 32.81
C ARG A 576 -0.87 34.67 32.51
N MET A 577 -2.07 34.06 32.47
CA MET A 577 -2.24 32.65 32.13
C MET A 577 -1.76 32.34 30.70
N LYS A 578 -2.00 33.24 29.74
CA LYS A 578 -1.51 33.11 28.36
C LYS A 578 0.03 33.17 28.28
N ALA A 579 0.68 33.92 29.16
CA ALA A 579 2.14 34.03 29.19
C ALA A 579 2.85 32.80 29.82
N ILE A 580 2.12 32.01 30.60
CA ILE A 580 2.68 30.87 31.37
C ILE A 580 2.16 29.52 30.82
N GLY A 581 0.98 29.51 30.20
CA GLY A 581 0.30 28.27 29.80
C GLY A 581 0.73 27.77 28.42
N ASN A 582 1.24 26.55 28.35
CA ASN A 582 1.32 25.81 27.10
C ASN A 582 -0.10 25.38 26.69
N VAL A 583 -0.39 25.46 25.40
CA VAL A 583 -1.67 24.95 24.86
C VAL A 583 -1.52 23.45 24.75
N GLU A 584 -2.34 22.72 25.47
CA GLU A 584 -2.47 21.28 25.33
C GLU A 584 -3.27 20.97 24.06
N ILE A 585 -2.64 20.29 23.12
CA ILE A 585 -3.23 19.88 21.83
C ILE A 585 -3.67 18.44 22.00
N PRO A 586 -4.99 18.13 21.94
CA PRO A 586 -5.45 16.76 22.08
C PRO A 586 -5.09 15.92 20.86
N GLN A 587 -5.02 14.60 21.04
CA GLN A 587 -4.70 13.65 19.97
C GLN A 587 -5.67 13.75 18.79
N GLU A 588 -6.96 13.99 19.06
CA GLU A 588 -7.97 14.16 18.03
C GLU A 588 -7.66 15.32 17.08
N ALA A 589 -6.88 16.31 17.52
CA ALA A 589 -6.46 17.41 16.64
C ALA A 589 -5.50 16.94 15.55
N PHE A 590 -4.59 16.03 15.85
CA PHE A 590 -3.68 15.45 14.84
C PHE A 590 -4.44 14.55 13.87
N LEU A 591 -5.34 13.71 14.38
CA LEU A 591 -6.19 12.86 13.55
C LEU A 591 -7.16 13.67 12.67
N SER A 592 -7.68 14.81 13.19
CA SER A 592 -8.61 15.67 12.45
C SER A 592 -7.97 16.37 11.25
N VAL A 593 -6.67 16.66 11.33
CA VAL A 593 -5.91 17.23 10.20
C VAL A 593 -5.72 16.21 9.08
N LEU A 594 -5.65 14.91 9.40
CA LEU A 594 -5.61 13.84 8.40
C LEU A 594 -6.95 13.69 7.67
N LYS A 595 -8.08 13.93 8.37
CA LYS A 595 -9.45 13.80 7.85
C LYS A 595 -10.03 15.15 7.40
N LEU A 596 -9.23 16.02 6.80
CA LEU A 596 -9.67 17.36 6.37
C LEU A 596 -10.75 17.38 5.30
N ASN A 597 -11.12 16.22 4.75
CA ASN A 597 -11.94 16.12 3.55
C ASN A 597 -13.22 15.28 3.70
N ASP A 598 -13.65 15.01 4.94
CA ASP A 598 -14.99 14.46 5.23
C ASP A 598 -16.07 15.55 5.26
#